data_1be9e045d600b35d7708265f08f3ba31
#
_entry.id   1be9e045d600b35d7708265f08f3ba31
#
_cell.length_a   1.000
_cell.length_b   1.000
_cell.length_c   1.000
_cell.angle_alpha   90.00
_cell.angle_beta   90.00
_cell.angle_gamma   90.00
#
_symmetry.space_group_name_H-M   'P 1'
#
loop_
_entity.id
_entity.type
_entity.pdbx_description
1 polymer ?
#
loop_
_entity_poly.entity_id
_entity_poly.type
_entity_poly.pdbx_seq_one_letter_code
_entity_poly.pdbx_strand_id
1 'polypeptide(L)'
;LDAAVKCYEKAVALKPDYSEAYNNLGNALKNLAQLDAAVKCYEKAVALKPDYAEAYHNLGNALLSLKRLDEALVSYERAIVLKPDIDFILGDLLHTKMQLCIWDDLSSQLDELKNKINNSEKVINPFPVMALIDNPELQMKTAEILVNEKYPQSHVLSKIERYQKHKKIRIGYFSADFHNHATMHLMAELFECH
;
A
#
# COMPACT_ATOMS: atom_id res chain seq x y z
N LEU A 1 -2.79 13.66 -13.90
CA LEU A 1 -3.20 13.91 -12.51
C LEU A 1 -3.65 15.34 -12.28
N ASP A 2 -2.93 16.37 -12.75
CA ASP A 2 -3.32 17.80 -12.59
C ASP A 2 -4.68 18.13 -13.19
N ALA A 3 -5.02 17.54 -14.34
CA ALA A 3 -6.34 17.69 -14.93
C ALA A 3 -7.45 17.10 -14.04
N ALA A 4 -7.19 15.97 -13.40
CA ALA A 4 -8.13 15.35 -12.46
C ALA A 4 -8.35 16.24 -11.22
N VAL A 5 -7.27 16.78 -10.64
CA VAL A 5 -7.37 17.74 -9.52
C VAL A 5 -8.27 18.91 -9.90
N LYS A 6 -8.01 19.58 -11.03
CA LYS A 6 -8.84 20.71 -11.49
C LYS A 6 -10.32 20.33 -11.70
N CYS A 7 -10.59 19.11 -12.16
CA CYS A 7 -11.97 18.65 -12.32
C CYS A 7 -12.66 18.46 -10.98
N TYR A 8 -11.96 17.83 -9.98
CA TYR A 8 -12.53 17.64 -8.67
C TYR A 8 -12.65 18.95 -7.89
N GLU A 9 -11.70 19.88 -8.00
CA GLU A 9 -11.82 21.23 -7.45
C GLU A 9 -13.07 21.96 -7.96
N LYS A 10 -13.35 21.87 -9.26
CA LYS A 10 -14.59 22.42 -9.82
C LYS A 10 -15.82 21.70 -9.28
N ALA A 11 -15.77 20.38 -9.11
CA ALA A 11 -16.88 19.61 -8.60
C ALA A 11 -17.24 20.01 -7.16
N VAL A 12 -16.24 20.16 -6.27
CA VAL A 12 -16.47 20.59 -4.89
C VAL A 12 -16.84 22.07 -4.78
N ALA A 13 -16.42 22.91 -5.71
CA ALA A 13 -16.86 24.32 -5.79
C ALA A 13 -18.33 24.42 -6.19
N LEU A 14 -18.80 23.58 -7.12
CA LEU A 14 -20.20 23.54 -7.56
C LEU A 14 -21.11 22.85 -6.53
N LYS A 15 -20.59 21.85 -5.83
CA LYS A 15 -21.33 21.08 -4.82
C LYS A 15 -20.48 20.90 -3.57
N PRO A 16 -20.49 21.84 -2.60
CA PRO A 16 -19.66 21.83 -1.40
C PRO A 16 -19.94 20.70 -0.39
N ASP A 17 -21.03 19.99 -0.56
CA ASP A 17 -21.45 18.84 0.26
C ASP A 17 -21.16 17.48 -0.40
N TYR A 18 -20.37 17.45 -1.49
CA TYR A 18 -20.09 16.23 -2.25
C TYR A 18 -18.88 15.48 -1.65
N SER A 19 -19.16 14.61 -0.67
CA SER A 19 -18.14 13.84 0.06
C SER A 19 -17.25 12.98 -0.84
N GLU A 20 -17.83 12.31 -1.84
CA GLU A 20 -17.09 11.47 -2.77
C GLU A 20 -16.13 12.28 -3.67
N ALA A 21 -16.50 13.50 -4.04
CA ALA A 21 -15.60 14.39 -4.79
C ALA A 21 -14.40 14.83 -3.94
N TYR A 22 -14.61 15.12 -2.65
CA TYR A 22 -13.52 15.41 -1.72
C TYR A 22 -12.58 14.21 -1.53
N ASN A 23 -13.12 12.99 -1.35
CA ASN A 23 -12.31 11.78 -1.27
C ASN A 23 -11.48 11.58 -2.54
N ASN A 24 -12.07 11.74 -3.71
CA ASN A 24 -11.37 11.57 -4.99
C ASN A 24 -10.33 12.68 -5.25
N LEU A 25 -10.60 13.92 -4.82
CA LEU A 25 -9.62 15.01 -4.82
C LEU A 25 -8.43 14.65 -3.92
N GLY A 26 -8.70 14.14 -2.72
CA GLY A 26 -7.67 13.65 -1.81
C GLY A 26 -6.79 12.57 -2.44
N ASN A 27 -7.39 11.60 -3.15
CA ASN A 27 -6.65 10.56 -3.87
C ASN A 27 -5.75 11.15 -4.96
N ALA A 28 -6.24 12.12 -5.74
CA ALA A 28 -5.47 12.77 -6.78
C ALA A 28 -4.29 13.57 -6.19
N LEU A 29 -4.52 14.31 -5.10
CA LEU A 29 -3.49 15.07 -4.39
C LEU A 29 -2.44 14.16 -3.74
N LYS A 30 -2.86 13.04 -3.12
CA LYS A 30 -1.95 12.03 -2.57
C LYS A 30 -1.02 11.47 -3.65
N ASN A 31 -1.55 11.18 -4.84
CA ASN A 31 -0.75 10.68 -5.97
C ASN A 31 0.22 11.74 -6.54
N LEU A 32 0.00 13.02 -6.25
CA LEU A 32 0.93 14.13 -6.52
C LEU A 32 1.88 14.41 -5.35
N ALA A 33 1.90 13.54 -4.32
CA ALA A 33 2.66 13.72 -3.08
C ALA A 33 2.29 14.99 -2.28
N GLN A 34 1.12 15.59 -2.55
CA GLN A 34 0.59 16.74 -1.81
C GLN A 34 -0.21 16.26 -0.58
N LEU A 35 0.49 15.63 0.36
CA LEU A 35 -0.12 14.86 1.46
C LEU A 35 -0.98 15.71 2.39
N ASP A 36 -0.50 16.91 2.79
CA ASP A 36 -1.26 17.81 3.69
C ASP A 36 -2.58 18.29 3.05
N ALA A 37 -2.56 18.55 1.75
CA ALA A 37 -3.77 18.93 1.03
C ALA A 37 -4.73 17.74 0.90
N ALA A 38 -4.20 16.53 0.67
CA ALA A 38 -4.99 15.30 0.64
C ALA A 38 -5.68 15.04 1.98
N VAL A 39 -4.97 15.18 3.11
CA VAL A 39 -5.55 15.05 4.46
C VAL A 39 -6.74 15.98 4.64
N LYS A 40 -6.61 17.28 4.31
CA LYS A 40 -7.72 18.23 4.41
C LYS A 40 -8.94 17.82 3.59
N CYS A 41 -8.72 17.25 2.40
CA CYS A 41 -9.80 16.76 1.56
C CYS A 41 -10.50 15.54 2.19
N TYR A 42 -9.74 14.58 2.72
CA TYR A 42 -10.32 13.42 3.39
C TYR A 42 -11.05 13.81 4.69
N GLU A 43 -10.49 14.71 5.50
CA GLU A 43 -11.16 15.26 6.68
C GLU A 43 -12.50 15.90 6.31
N LYS A 44 -12.55 16.64 5.20
CA LYS A 44 -13.80 17.21 4.70
C LYS A 44 -14.77 16.13 4.23
N ALA A 45 -14.29 15.08 3.56
CA ALA A 45 -15.11 13.96 3.12
C ALA A 45 -15.78 13.23 4.30
N VAL A 46 -15.01 12.90 5.36
CA VAL A 46 -15.55 12.23 6.56
C VAL A 46 -16.43 13.13 7.41
N ALA A 47 -16.19 14.43 7.42
CA ALA A 47 -17.06 15.41 8.09
C ALA A 47 -18.43 15.51 7.41
N LEU A 48 -18.47 15.44 6.07
CA LEU A 48 -19.71 15.44 5.28
C LEU A 48 -20.44 14.10 5.35
N LYS A 49 -19.70 12.99 5.44
CA LYS A 49 -20.24 11.63 5.47
C LYS A 49 -19.51 10.80 6.55
N PRO A 50 -20.00 10.81 7.82
CA PRO A 50 -19.33 10.15 8.95
C PRO A 50 -19.31 8.61 8.90
N ASP A 51 -20.00 7.99 7.97
CA ASP A 51 -20.01 6.55 7.70
C ASP A 51 -19.18 6.16 6.46
N TYR A 52 -18.34 7.06 5.95
CA TYR A 52 -17.54 6.84 4.76
C TYR A 52 -16.23 6.10 5.09
N ALA A 53 -16.31 4.79 5.20
CA ALA A 53 -15.21 3.92 5.61
C ALA A 53 -13.96 4.06 4.72
N GLU A 54 -14.13 4.11 3.40
CA GLU A 54 -13.01 4.25 2.45
C GLU A 54 -12.29 5.60 2.60
N ALA A 55 -13.01 6.67 2.94
CA ALA A 55 -12.39 7.97 3.18
C ALA A 55 -11.57 7.97 4.49
N TYR A 56 -12.02 7.29 5.54
CA TYR A 56 -11.23 7.08 6.76
C TYR A 56 -9.97 6.26 6.49
N HIS A 57 -10.06 5.18 5.71
CA HIS A 57 -8.89 4.40 5.32
C HIS A 57 -7.88 5.25 4.51
N ASN A 58 -8.36 6.03 3.54
CA ASN A 58 -7.51 6.93 2.76
C ASN A 58 -6.87 8.03 3.61
N LEU A 59 -7.59 8.58 4.60
CA LEU A 59 -7.08 9.52 5.59
C LEU A 59 -5.96 8.90 6.40
N GLY A 60 -6.17 7.68 6.93
CA GLY A 60 -5.16 6.92 7.66
C GLY A 60 -3.88 6.73 6.83
N ASN A 61 -4.01 6.34 5.57
CA ASN A 61 -2.87 6.16 4.66
C ASN A 61 -2.08 7.47 4.42
N ALA A 62 -2.76 8.60 4.29
CA ALA A 62 -2.11 9.90 4.11
C ALA A 62 -1.41 10.35 5.41
N LEU A 63 -2.06 10.18 6.56
CA LEU A 63 -1.50 10.48 7.88
C LEU A 63 -0.29 9.61 8.21
N LEU A 64 -0.34 8.30 7.90
CA LEU A 64 0.78 7.38 8.03
C LEU A 64 1.99 7.85 7.20
N SER A 65 1.74 8.30 5.97
CA SER A 65 2.79 8.85 5.09
C SER A 65 3.42 10.13 5.65
N LEU A 66 2.65 10.94 6.38
CA LEU A 66 3.10 12.12 7.11
C LEU A 66 3.72 11.80 8.48
N LYS A 67 3.80 10.52 8.88
CA LYS A 67 4.26 10.08 10.21
C LYS A 67 3.39 10.56 11.38
N ARG A 68 2.15 10.92 11.12
CA ARG A 68 1.13 11.25 12.12
C ARG A 68 0.43 9.97 12.57
N LEU A 69 1.19 9.11 13.29
CA LEU A 69 0.81 7.72 13.54
C LEU A 69 -0.45 7.57 14.40
N ASP A 70 -0.58 8.39 15.47
CA ASP A 70 -1.75 8.35 16.37
C ASP A 70 -3.04 8.66 15.63
N GLU A 71 -3.02 9.67 14.78
CA GLU A 71 -4.18 10.06 13.98
C GLU A 71 -4.50 9.05 12.87
N ALA A 72 -3.46 8.43 12.29
CA ALA A 72 -3.63 7.34 11.35
C ALA A 72 -4.32 6.14 12.02
N LEU A 73 -3.88 5.77 13.23
CA LEU A 73 -4.48 4.68 14.01
C LEU A 73 -5.99 4.90 14.23
N VAL A 74 -6.36 6.08 14.72
CA VAL A 74 -7.78 6.44 14.95
C VAL A 74 -8.60 6.33 13.65
N SER A 75 -8.00 6.78 12.53
CA SER A 75 -8.67 6.73 11.22
C SER A 75 -8.88 5.29 10.76
N TYR A 76 -7.89 4.41 10.91
CA TYR A 76 -8.03 2.99 10.57
C TYR A 76 -9.04 2.26 11.46
N GLU A 77 -9.01 2.51 12.77
CA GLU A 77 -9.97 1.93 13.71
C GLU A 77 -11.40 2.32 13.34
N ARG A 78 -11.62 3.58 12.97
CA ARG A 78 -12.94 4.04 12.52
C ARG A 78 -13.36 3.36 11.22
N ALA A 79 -12.45 3.22 10.27
CA ALA A 79 -12.73 2.57 8.99
C ALA A 79 -13.09 1.07 9.18
N ILE A 80 -12.36 0.34 10.04
CA ILE A 80 -12.64 -1.09 10.34
C ILE A 80 -14.00 -1.26 11.01
N VAL A 81 -14.37 -0.38 11.95
CA VAL A 81 -15.68 -0.43 12.60
C VAL A 81 -16.81 -0.24 11.59
N LEU A 82 -16.63 0.64 10.61
CA LEU A 82 -17.62 0.90 9.57
C LEU A 82 -17.67 -0.20 8.51
N LYS A 83 -16.50 -0.73 8.11
CA LYS A 83 -16.36 -1.73 7.06
C LYS A 83 -15.09 -2.57 7.29
N PRO A 84 -15.20 -3.74 7.92
CA PRO A 84 -14.05 -4.57 8.29
C PRO A 84 -13.36 -5.28 7.12
N ASP A 85 -13.98 -5.31 5.94
CA ASP A 85 -13.55 -6.01 4.73
C ASP A 85 -12.88 -5.09 3.70
N ILE A 86 -12.45 -3.89 4.09
CA ILE A 86 -11.63 -3.03 3.21
C ILE A 86 -10.29 -3.70 2.96
N ASP A 87 -9.90 -3.78 1.69
CA ASP A 87 -8.61 -4.33 1.26
C ASP A 87 -7.44 -3.65 2.02
N PHE A 88 -6.52 -4.46 2.55
CA PHE A 88 -5.29 -4.08 3.26
C PHE A 88 -5.46 -3.38 4.62
N ILE A 89 -6.66 -3.01 5.05
CA ILE A 89 -6.88 -2.19 6.26
C ILE A 89 -6.38 -2.85 7.55
N LEU A 90 -6.56 -4.17 7.71
CA LEU A 90 -6.09 -4.89 8.89
C LEU A 90 -4.55 -4.82 9.01
N GLY A 91 -3.87 -5.01 7.90
CA GLY A 91 -2.41 -4.91 7.85
C GLY A 91 -1.90 -3.49 8.12
N ASP A 92 -2.57 -2.47 7.58
CA ASP A 92 -2.23 -1.07 7.81
C ASP A 92 -2.43 -0.69 9.28
N LEU A 93 -3.51 -1.16 9.91
CA LEU A 93 -3.77 -0.99 11.34
C LEU A 93 -2.67 -1.64 12.18
N LEU A 94 -2.37 -2.93 11.95
CA LEU A 94 -1.39 -3.69 12.74
C LEU A 94 0.02 -3.12 12.58
N HIS A 95 0.38 -2.73 11.37
CA HIS A 95 1.66 -2.07 11.11
C HIS A 95 1.78 -0.73 11.83
N THR A 96 0.70 0.06 11.87
CA THR A 96 0.66 1.33 12.61
C THR A 96 0.76 1.10 14.12
N LYS A 97 0.03 0.14 14.68
CA LYS A 97 0.15 -0.27 16.10
C LYS A 97 1.57 -0.67 16.45
N MET A 98 2.22 -1.49 15.59
CA MET A 98 3.62 -1.87 15.78
C MET A 98 4.56 -0.65 15.83
N GLN A 99 4.38 0.32 14.93
CA GLN A 99 5.19 1.55 14.93
C GLN A 99 4.97 2.41 16.19
N LEU A 100 3.79 2.34 16.79
CA LEU A 100 3.45 3.01 18.06
C LEU A 100 3.82 2.18 19.31
N CYS A 101 4.39 1.00 19.12
CA CYS A 101 4.66 0.05 20.21
C CYS A 101 3.41 -0.35 21.02
N ILE A 102 2.26 -0.45 20.36
CA ILE A 102 0.99 -0.92 20.94
C ILE A 102 0.87 -2.41 20.68
N TRP A 103 0.97 -3.21 21.72
CA TRP A 103 1.03 -4.67 21.65
C TRP A 103 -0.22 -5.37 22.21
N ASP A 104 -1.23 -4.61 22.61
CA ASP A 104 -2.48 -5.15 23.15
C ASP A 104 -3.17 -6.05 22.12
N ASP A 105 -3.55 -7.25 22.54
CA ASP A 105 -4.22 -8.26 21.70
C ASP A 105 -3.48 -8.64 20.39
N LEU A 106 -2.19 -8.30 20.28
CA LEU A 106 -1.41 -8.53 19.06
C LEU A 106 -1.43 -10.00 18.63
N SER A 107 -1.32 -10.94 19.59
CA SER A 107 -1.29 -12.38 19.26
C SER A 107 -2.57 -12.82 18.55
N SER A 108 -3.74 -12.43 19.06
CA SER A 108 -5.03 -12.79 18.45
C SER A 108 -5.23 -12.10 17.08
N GLN A 109 -4.79 -10.85 16.96
CA GLN A 109 -4.86 -10.09 15.71
C GLN A 109 -3.92 -10.67 14.64
N LEU A 110 -2.72 -11.14 15.03
CA LEU A 110 -1.81 -11.85 14.12
C LEU A 110 -2.36 -13.20 13.68
N ASP A 111 -3.05 -13.92 14.55
CA ASP A 111 -3.68 -15.19 14.18
C ASP A 111 -4.86 -14.97 13.23
N GLU A 112 -5.65 -13.91 13.42
CA GLU A 112 -6.67 -13.49 12.45
C GLU A 112 -6.02 -13.14 11.11
N LEU A 113 -4.96 -12.34 11.11
CA LEU A 113 -4.23 -11.94 9.90
C LEU A 113 -3.72 -13.18 9.13
N LYS A 114 -3.08 -14.14 9.81
CA LYS A 114 -2.59 -15.40 9.21
C LYS A 114 -3.73 -16.20 8.57
N ASN A 115 -4.86 -16.32 9.26
CA ASN A 115 -6.03 -17.04 8.75
C ASN A 115 -6.57 -16.37 7.48
N LYS A 116 -6.69 -15.06 7.47
CA LYS A 116 -7.16 -14.30 6.30
C LYS A 116 -6.18 -14.40 5.12
N ILE A 117 -4.85 -14.35 5.35
CA ILE A 117 -3.85 -14.61 4.30
C ILE A 117 -4.01 -16.03 3.75
N ASN A 118 -4.23 -17.04 4.62
CA ASN A 118 -4.46 -18.41 4.19
C ASN A 118 -5.74 -18.57 3.35
N ASN A 119 -6.73 -17.73 3.56
CA ASN A 119 -7.94 -17.66 2.73
C ASN A 119 -7.74 -16.84 1.45
N SER A 120 -6.53 -16.36 1.18
CA SER A 120 -6.21 -15.50 0.03
C SER A 120 -6.94 -14.16 0.03
N GLU A 121 -7.27 -13.65 1.22
CA GLU A 121 -7.86 -12.32 1.38
C GLU A 121 -6.76 -11.23 1.28
N LYS A 122 -7.13 -10.05 0.77
CA LYS A 122 -6.25 -8.89 0.59
C LYS A 122 -6.15 -8.08 1.88
N VAL A 123 -5.52 -8.62 2.89
CA VAL A 123 -5.55 -8.05 4.25
C VAL A 123 -4.30 -7.26 4.61
N ILE A 124 -3.19 -7.49 3.92
CA ILE A 124 -1.91 -6.82 4.21
C ILE A 124 -1.04 -6.75 2.94
N ASN A 125 -0.27 -5.68 2.83
CA ASN A 125 0.76 -5.55 1.80
C ASN A 125 2.00 -6.41 2.13
N PRO A 126 2.78 -6.86 1.12
CA PRO A 126 3.94 -7.73 1.34
C PRO A 126 5.04 -7.14 2.22
N PHE A 127 5.27 -5.82 2.18
CA PHE A 127 6.32 -5.20 2.97
C PHE A 127 6.00 -5.18 4.48
N PRO A 128 4.83 -4.71 4.94
CA PRO A 128 4.44 -4.79 6.35
C PRO A 128 4.41 -6.22 6.91
N VAL A 129 4.03 -7.23 6.13
CA VAL A 129 3.96 -8.61 6.63
C VAL A 129 5.32 -9.15 7.08
N MET A 130 6.42 -8.72 6.45
CA MET A 130 7.77 -9.12 6.86
C MET A 130 8.14 -8.65 8.27
N ALA A 131 7.56 -7.55 8.73
CA ALA A 131 7.79 -7.04 10.08
C ALA A 131 6.86 -7.70 11.13
N LEU A 132 5.71 -8.23 10.70
CA LEU A 132 4.68 -8.77 11.60
C LEU A 132 4.70 -10.29 11.71
N ILE A 133 5.10 -11.00 10.67
CA ILE A 133 5.00 -12.47 10.59
C ILE A 133 6.31 -13.06 10.09
N ASP A 134 7.01 -13.78 10.98
CA ASP A 134 8.20 -14.57 10.62
C ASP A 134 7.77 -15.94 10.05
N ASN A 135 7.21 -15.92 8.84
CA ASN A 135 6.83 -17.11 8.10
C ASN A 135 6.96 -16.86 6.59
N PRO A 136 8.01 -17.42 5.93
CA PRO A 136 8.27 -17.19 4.51
C PRO A 136 7.13 -17.62 3.57
N GLU A 137 6.38 -18.66 3.92
CA GLU A 137 5.26 -19.15 3.10
C GLU A 137 4.11 -18.12 3.08
N LEU A 138 3.76 -17.54 4.23
CA LEU A 138 2.75 -16.50 4.31
C LEU A 138 3.20 -15.19 3.65
N GLN A 139 4.49 -14.85 3.79
CA GLN A 139 5.07 -13.68 3.11
C GLN A 139 5.00 -13.85 1.58
N MET A 140 5.38 -15.01 1.07
CA MET A 140 5.27 -15.34 -0.37
C MET A 140 3.82 -15.30 -0.83
N LYS A 141 2.89 -15.92 -0.10
CA LYS A 141 1.47 -15.92 -0.44
C LYS A 141 0.89 -14.51 -0.50
N THR A 142 1.27 -13.63 0.42
CA THR A 142 0.86 -12.22 0.41
C THR A 142 1.35 -11.50 -0.83
N ALA A 143 2.60 -11.77 -1.26
CA ALA A 143 3.15 -11.22 -2.49
C ALA A 143 2.41 -11.74 -3.73
N GLU A 144 2.08 -13.04 -3.78
CA GLU A 144 1.30 -13.64 -4.87
C GLU A 144 -0.10 -13.03 -4.99
N ILE A 145 -0.80 -12.80 -3.85
CA ILE A 145 -2.11 -12.15 -3.85
C ILE A 145 -2.02 -10.76 -4.51
N LEU A 146 -1.03 -9.95 -4.12
CA LEU A 146 -0.84 -8.61 -4.68
C LEU A 146 -0.45 -8.64 -6.16
N VAL A 147 0.47 -9.54 -6.54
CA VAL A 147 0.95 -9.66 -7.93
C VAL A 147 -0.19 -10.10 -8.86
N ASN A 148 -0.97 -11.10 -8.46
CA ASN A 148 -2.09 -11.57 -9.27
C ASN A 148 -3.16 -10.51 -9.50
N GLU A 149 -3.31 -9.58 -8.56
CA GLU A 149 -4.23 -8.45 -8.71
C GLU A 149 -3.68 -7.34 -9.60
N LYS A 150 -2.47 -6.85 -9.27
CA LYS A 150 -1.91 -5.67 -9.95
C LYS A 150 -1.27 -5.98 -11.28
N TYR A 151 -0.76 -7.19 -11.43
CA TYR A 151 0.00 -7.65 -12.58
C TYR A 151 -0.49 -9.02 -13.05
N PRO A 152 -1.76 -9.15 -13.46
CA PRO A 152 -2.26 -10.44 -13.96
C PRO A 152 -1.40 -10.92 -15.09
N GLN A 153 -1.17 -12.25 -15.16
CA GLN A 153 -0.33 -12.86 -16.19
C GLN A 153 -0.78 -12.40 -17.58
N SER A 154 0.11 -11.75 -18.28
CA SER A 154 -0.08 -11.35 -19.67
C SER A 154 0.59 -12.39 -20.59
N HIS A 155 -0.17 -12.99 -21.48
CA HIS A 155 0.35 -13.89 -22.50
C HIS A 155 0.97 -13.17 -23.73
N VAL A 156 1.24 -11.85 -23.58
CA VAL A 156 1.84 -11.02 -24.64
C VAL A 156 3.28 -11.46 -24.96
N LEU A 157 3.99 -11.97 -23.95
CA LEU A 157 5.33 -12.52 -24.16
C LEU A 157 5.24 -14.03 -24.43
N SER A 158 5.82 -14.47 -25.54
CA SER A 158 5.99 -15.89 -25.84
C SER A 158 6.79 -16.58 -24.74
N LYS A 159 6.56 -17.89 -24.56
CA LYS A 159 7.39 -18.69 -23.65
C LYS A 159 8.87 -18.53 -24.03
N ILE A 160 9.70 -18.22 -23.03
CA ILE A 160 11.13 -18.20 -23.22
C ILE A 160 11.57 -19.63 -23.56
N GLU A 161 12.09 -19.83 -24.77
CA GLU A 161 12.63 -21.11 -25.17
C GLU A 161 13.90 -21.43 -24.36
N ARG A 162 14.11 -22.72 -24.07
CA ARG A 162 15.35 -23.15 -23.43
C ARG A 162 16.51 -22.94 -24.38
N TYR A 163 17.44 -22.08 -24.00
CA TYR A 163 18.69 -21.91 -24.76
C TYR A 163 19.62 -23.10 -24.56
N GLN A 164 20.50 -23.29 -25.53
CA GLN A 164 21.64 -24.21 -25.35
C GLN A 164 22.52 -23.71 -24.18
N LYS A 165 22.99 -24.65 -23.36
CA LYS A 165 23.90 -24.31 -22.26
C LYS A 165 25.19 -23.70 -22.84
N HIS A 166 25.49 -22.47 -22.45
CA HIS A 166 26.77 -21.85 -22.76
C HIS A 166 27.87 -22.45 -21.88
N LYS A 167 29.12 -22.41 -22.38
CA LYS A 167 30.32 -22.85 -21.61
C LYS A 167 30.55 -22.02 -20.35
N LYS A 168 30.08 -20.79 -20.33
CA LYS A 168 30.12 -19.87 -19.18
C LYS A 168 28.69 -19.48 -18.78
N ILE A 169 28.46 -19.34 -17.48
CA ILE A 169 27.24 -18.76 -16.95
C ILE A 169 27.24 -17.26 -17.29
N ARG A 170 26.16 -16.79 -17.90
CA ARG A 170 25.94 -15.36 -18.14
C ARG A 170 24.93 -14.85 -17.11
N ILE A 171 25.36 -13.89 -16.30
CA ILE A 171 24.52 -13.28 -15.28
C ILE A 171 24.11 -11.90 -15.77
N GLY A 172 22.80 -11.62 -15.76
CA GLY A 172 22.25 -10.31 -16.04
C GLY A 172 21.64 -9.73 -14.77
N TYR A 173 21.97 -8.50 -14.47
CA TYR A 173 21.40 -7.73 -13.36
C TYR A 173 20.41 -6.73 -13.93
N PHE A 174 19.18 -6.72 -13.39
CA PHE A 174 18.12 -5.83 -13.82
C PHE A 174 17.52 -5.11 -12.61
N SER A 175 17.60 -3.80 -12.58
CA SER A 175 17.00 -2.97 -11.54
C SER A 175 16.66 -1.60 -12.07
N ALA A 176 15.53 -1.05 -11.61
CA ALA A 176 15.21 0.36 -11.83
C ALA A 176 16.19 1.30 -11.09
N ASP A 177 16.94 0.76 -10.11
CA ASP A 177 17.83 1.50 -9.22
C ASP A 177 19.29 1.53 -9.73
N PHE A 178 19.58 1.07 -10.97
CA PHE A 178 20.91 1.15 -11.58
C PHE A 178 21.24 2.58 -12.08
N HIS A 179 21.17 3.51 -11.15
CA HIS A 179 21.55 4.92 -11.30
C HIS A 179 22.22 5.39 -10.01
N ASN A 180 22.31 6.67 -9.75
CA ASN A 180 22.87 7.19 -8.49
C ASN A 180 21.91 6.94 -7.32
N HIS A 181 21.85 5.71 -6.84
CA HIS A 181 20.96 5.20 -5.80
C HIS A 181 21.75 4.33 -4.82
N ALA A 182 21.28 4.22 -3.57
CA ALA A 182 21.94 3.43 -2.54
C ALA A 182 22.20 1.97 -2.93
N THR A 183 21.25 1.32 -3.62
CA THR A 183 21.38 -0.05 -4.12
C THR A 183 22.59 -0.21 -5.03
N MET A 184 22.81 0.74 -5.96
CA MET A 184 23.96 0.68 -6.87
C MET A 184 25.28 0.81 -6.13
N HIS A 185 25.36 1.70 -5.13
CA HIS A 185 26.57 1.87 -4.31
C HIS A 185 26.87 0.63 -3.46
N LEU A 186 25.83 -0.01 -2.89
CA LEU A 186 25.99 -1.24 -2.09
C LEU A 186 26.39 -2.45 -2.93
N MET A 187 26.05 -2.47 -4.23
CA MET A 187 26.34 -3.58 -5.14
C MET A 187 27.59 -3.36 -6.00
N ALA A 188 28.27 -2.22 -5.88
CA ALA A 188 29.43 -1.89 -6.73
C ALA A 188 30.51 -2.98 -6.68
N GLU A 189 30.91 -3.41 -5.49
CA GLU A 189 31.91 -4.49 -5.32
C GLU A 189 31.45 -5.82 -5.93
N LEU A 190 30.14 -6.14 -5.84
CA LEU A 190 29.61 -7.36 -6.45
C LEU A 190 29.81 -7.38 -7.97
N PHE A 191 29.65 -6.24 -8.65
CA PHE A 191 29.86 -6.13 -10.08
C PHE A 191 31.34 -6.18 -10.47
N GLU A 192 32.22 -5.71 -9.60
CA GLU A 192 33.69 -5.79 -9.83
C GLU A 192 34.23 -7.22 -9.65
N CYS A 193 33.55 -8.06 -8.86
CA CYS A 193 33.91 -9.45 -8.62
C CYS A 193 33.43 -10.43 -9.71
N HIS A 194 32.61 -10.01 -10.66
CA HIS A 194 32.03 -10.82 -11.74
C HIS A 194 32.62 -10.47 -13.10
#